data_798ce3394f840d0535c7609c549b4dcc
#
_entry.id   798ce3394f840d0535c7609c549b4dcc
#
_cell.length_a   1.000
_cell.length_b   1.000
_cell.length_c   1.000
_cell.angle_alpha   90.00
_cell.angle_beta   90.00
_cell.angle_gamma   90.00
#
_symmetry.space_group_name_H-M   'P 1'
#
loop_
_entity.id
_entity.type
_entity.pdbx_description
1 polymer ?
#
loop_
_entity_poly.entity_id
_entity_poly.type
_entity_poly.pdbx_seq_one_letter_code
_entity_poly.pdbx_strand_id
1 'polypeptide(L)'
;MVQLSLKVENAKDLSLAYSPGVAEPCKEIYDDKSKVYEYTMKGNMVAVVTDGTAVLGLGNIGPEASLPVMEGKAVLFKSFAGVDAFPIALNTNDVDKIVETVKLMEPTFGGVNLEDIAAPNCFIIEERLKKETNIPIFHDDQHGTAIVTVAGLVNALKLVGKKMSDIKVVANGAGAAGIAIIKLLYRYGVRDIIMCDRKGAIYEGRPTGMNPVKDEVAKYTNKNRIEGSLADVVQGADVFIGVSAEGALTEEMVRTMNDDAIIFAMANPVPEIMPELAKAAGAAVVGTGRSDFANQVNNVLAFPGIFRGALDVHATQINEEMKMAAVQAIAELVAEDELNADYIIPAPFDARVAPQVAAYVAKAAMETGVARRQVDPNEVAEKTKQLALIGKE
;
A
#
# COMPACT_ATOMS: atom_id res chain seq x y z
N MET A 1 -19.19 -4.53 11.62
CA MET A 1 -20.63 -4.87 11.90
C MET A 1 -21.26 -5.26 10.58
N VAL A 2 -21.95 -6.39 10.53
CA VAL A 2 -22.70 -6.81 9.34
C VAL A 2 -24.08 -6.14 9.39
N GLN A 3 -24.44 -5.41 8.33
CA GLN A 3 -25.76 -4.78 8.21
C GLN A 3 -26.58 -5.50 7.13
N LEU A 4 -27.89 -5.56 7.34
CA LEU A 4 -28.81 -6.05 6.33
C LEU A 4 -28.87 -5.08 5.14
N SER A 5 -28.64 -5.58 3.93
CA SER A 5 -28.85 -4.85 2.68
C SER A 5 -30.31 -4.86 2.24
N LEU A 6 -31.08 -5.83 2.71
CA LEU A 6 -32.51 -6.00 2.43
C LEU A 6 -33.27 -6.21 3.73
N LYS A 7 -34.46 -5.61 3.82
CA LYS A 7 -35.39 -5.92 4.89
C LYS A 7 -36.22 -7.14 4.51
N VAL A 8 -36.43 -8.04 5.47
CA VAL A 8 -37.28 -9.23 5.30
C VAL A 8 -38.39 -9.14 6.37
N GLU A 9 -39.54 -8.61 6.00
CA GLU A 9 -40.64 -8.30 6.92
C GLU A 9 -41.89 -9.15 6.68
N ASN A 10 -41.95 -9.85 5.55
CA ASN A 10 -43.10 -10.66 5.15
C ASN A 10 -42.71 -11.85 4.25
N ALA A 11 -43.65 -12.71 3.94
CA ALA A 11 -43.46 -13.92 3.13
C ALA A 11 -42.96 -13.59 1.69
N LYS A 12 -43.36 -12.46 1.15
CA LYS A 12 -42.89 -12.01 -0.19
C LYS A 12 -41.42 -11.64 -0.15
N ASP A 13 -41.00 -10.88 0.84
CA ASP A 13 -39.61 -10.50 1.01
C ASP A 13 -38.73 -11.75 1.26
N LEU A 14 -39.19 -12.69 2.07
CA LEU A 14 -38.51 -13.95 2.30
C LEU A 14 -38.36 -14.75 0.99
N SER A 15 -39.41 -14.80 0.17
CA SER A 15 -39.40 -15.49 -1.11
C SER A 15 -38.39 -14.87 -2.10
N LEU A 16 -38.22 -13.57 -2.09
CA LEU A 16 -37.26 -12.87 -2.94
C LEU A 16 -35.82 -13.00 -2.38
N ALA A 17 -35.66 -12.79 -1.07
CA ALA A 17 -34.36 -12.79 -0.43
C ALA A 17 -33.72 -14.19 -0.27
N TYR A 18 -34.54 -15.24 -0.27
CA TYR A 18 -34.06 -16.60 -0.08
C TYR A 18 -34.76 -17.58 -1.04
N SER A 19 -35.66 -18.41 -0.58
CA SER A 19 -36.29 -19.44 -1.40
C SER A 19 -37.74 -19.07 -1.78
N PRO A 20 -38.13 -19.17 -3.06
CA PRO A 20 -37.39 -19.70 -4.23
C PRO A 20 -36.57 -18.67 -5.03
N GLY A 21 -36.67 -17.38 -4.74
CA GLY A 21 -36.13 -16.29 -5.57
C GLY A 21 -34.65 -16.41 -5.91
N VAL A 22 -33.81 -16.83 -4.95
CA VAL A 22 -32.34 -16.98 -5.15
C VAL A 22 -31.96 -18.07 -6.16
N ALA A 23 -32.92 -18.96 -6.55
CA ALA A 23 -32.64 -19.99 -7.54
C ALA A 23 -32.31 -19.41 -8.93
N GLU A 24 -32.89 -18.26 -9.31
CA GLU A 24 -32.63 -17.64 -10.60
C GLU A 24 -31.17 -17.08 -10.69
N PRO A 25 -30.69 -16.22 -9.77
CA PRO A 25 -29.28 -15.84 -9.81
C PRO A 25 -28.31 -17.03 -9.69
N CYS A 26 -28.65 -18.10 -8.95
CA CYS A 26 -27.82 -19.31 -8.92
C CYS A 26 -27.68 -19.96 -10.30
N LYS A 27 -28.77 -20.08 -11.09
CA LYS A 27 -28.73 -20.59 -12.46
C LYS A 27 -27.92 -19.70 -13.39
N GLU A 28 -28.14 -18.39 -13.32
CA GLU A 28 -27.40 -17.41 -14.11
C GLU A 28 -25.87 -17.48 -13.86
N ILE A 29 -25.45 -17.64 -12.60
CA ILE A 29 -24.04 -17.79 -12.23
C ILE A 29 -23.52 -19.18 -12.65
N TYR A 30 -24.34 -20.22 -12.59
CA TYR A 30 -23.94 -21.54 -13.06
C TYR A 30 -23.65 -21.56 -14.56
N ASP A 31 -24.49 -20.88 -15.34
CA ASP A 31 -24.34 -20.79 -16.79
C ASP A 31 -23.21 -19.83 -17.21
N ASP A 32 -23.02 -18.73 -16.46
CA ASP A 32 -21.95 -17.76 -16.67
C ASP A 32 -21.36 -17.31 -15.32
N LYS A 33 -20.18 -17.86 -14.98
CA LYS A 33 -19.48 -17.56 -13.72
C LYS A 33 -19.13 -16.09 -13.54
N SER A 34 -19.02 -15.30 -14.60
CA SER A 34 -18.71 -13.88 -14.49
C SER A 34 -19.81 -13.09 -13.79
N LYS A 35 -21.05 -13.55 -13.86
CA LYS A 35 -22.24 -12.96 -13.20
C LYS A 35 -22.18 -12.99 -11.68
N VAL A 36 -21.26 -13.76 -11.08
CA VAL A 36 -21.05 -13.75 -9.62
C VAL A 36 -20.72 -12.34 -9.10
N TYR A 37 -20.06 -11.51 -9.88
CA TYR A 37 -19.74 -10.11 -9.50
C TYR A 37 -20.97 -9.19 -9.51
N GLU A 38 -22.01 -9.54 -10.27
CA GLU A 38 -23.25 -8.75 -10.39
C GLU A 38 -24.29 -9.19 -9.35
N TYR A 39 -24.42 -10.50 -9.16
CA TYR A 39 -25.51 -11.06 -8.33
C TYR A 39 -25.11 -11.36 -6.88
N THR A 40 -23.85 -11.14 -6.50
CA THR A 40 -23.38 -11.38 -5.14
C THR A 40 -22.52 -10.22 -4.60
N MET A 41 -22.20 -10.32 -3.32
CA MET A 41 -21.31 -9.36 -2.65
C MET A 41 -19.85 -9.41 -3.16
N LYS A 42 -19.46 -10.45 -3.94
CA LYS A 42 -18.09 -10.61 -4.46
C LYS A 42 -17.56 -9.35 -5.17
N GLY A 43 -18.43 -8.66 -5.91
CA GLY A 43 -18.08 -7.44 -6.62
C GLY A 43 -17.67 -6.26 -5.74
N ASN A 44 -17.93 -6.34 -4.43
CA ASN A 44 -17.61 -5.27 -3.46
C ASN A 44 -16.88 -5.77 -2.20
N MET A 45 -16.46 -7.02 -2.16
CA MET A 45 -15.97 -7.65 -0.93
C MET A 45 -14.48 -7.98 -0.99
N VAL A 46 -13.72 -7.60 0.06
CA VAL A 46 -12.29 -7.84 0.21
C VAL A 46 -12.02 -8.61 1.49
N ALA A 47 -11.18 -9.66 1.44
CA ALA A 47 -10.65 -10.28 2.64
C ALA A 47 -9.41 -9.53 3.11
N VAL A 48 -9.35 -9.18 4.40
CA VAL A 48 -8.15 -8.66 5.07
C VAL A 48 -7.50 -9.82 5.80
N VAL A 49 -6.46 -10.40 5.21
CA VAL A 49 -5.83 -11.64 5.69
C VAL A 49 -4.55 -11.34 6.42
N THR A 50 -4.40 -11.91 7.60
CA THR A 50 -3.22 -11.79 8.45
C THR A 50 -2.88 -13.11 9.15
N ASP A 51 -1.62 -13.26 9.55
CA ASP A 51 -1.16 -14.28 10.51
C ASP A 51 -0.71 -13.65 11.85
N GLY A 52 -0.77 -12.32 11.96
CA GLY A 52 -0.41 -11.57 13.15
C GLY A 52 1.08 -11.55 13.48
N THR A 53 1.97 -11.79 12.48
CA THR A 53 3.42 -11.91 12.72
C THR A 53 4.19 -10.59 12.66
N ALA A 54 3.57 -9.50 12.16
CA ALA A 54 4.22 -8.18 12.03
C ALA A 54 3.28 -7.01 12.34
N VAL A 55 2.55 -7.10 13.44
CA VAL A 55 1.48 -6.14 13.79
C VAL A 55 2.07 -4.82 14.29
N LEU A 56 1.89 -3.74 13.53
CA LEU A 56 2.38 -2.39 13.86
C LEU A 56 3.85 -2.41 14.37
N GLY A 57 4.15 -1.66 15.43
CA GLY A 57 5.43 -1.71 16.14
C GLY A 57 5.54 -2.84 17.18
N LEU A 58 4.51 -3.69 17.33
CA LEU A 58 4.43 -4.74 18.36
C LEU A 58 5.08 -6.07 17.93
N GLY A 59 5.27 -6.26 16.61
CA GLY A 59 5.87 -7.48 16.06
C GLY A 59 4.90 -8.67 16.04
N ASN A 60 5.41 -9.87 16.36
CA ASN A 60 4.60 -11.09 16.35
C ASN A 60 3.79 -11.22 17.64
N ILE A 61 2.52 -10.85 17.56
CA ILE A 61 1.56 -10.92 18.68
C ILE A 61 0.44 -11.95 18.44
N GLY A 62 0.48 -12.62 17.29
CA GLY A 62 -0.47 -13.67 16.93
C GLY A 62 -1.79 -13.18 16.31
N PRO A 63 -2.57 -14.10 15.75
CA PRO A 63 -3.74 -13.79 14.95
C PRO A 63 -4.87 -13.14 15.76
N GLU A 64 -5.13 -13.61 16.99
CA GLU A 64 -6.22 -13.05 17.80
C GLU A 64 -5.93 -11.60 18.21
N ALA A 65 -4.69 -11.30 18.61
CA ALA A 65 -4.31 -9.96 19.05
C ALA A 65 -4.19 -8.97 17.87
N SER A 66 -4.09 -9.44 16.62
CA SER A 66 -4.10 -8.61 15.42
C SER A 66 -5.50 -8.15 15.01
N LEU A 67 -6.57 -8.82 15.45
CA LEU A 67 -7.94 -8.53 15.02
C LEU A 67 -8.35 -7.06 15.15
N PRO A 68 -8.03 -6.32 16.23
CA PRO A 68 -8.39 -4.90 16.31
C PRO A 68 -7.83 -4.06 15.15
N VAL A 69 -6.61 -4.36 14.70
CA VAL A 69 -6.00 -3.69 13.54
C VAL A 69 -6.72 -4.06 12.25
N MET A 70 -7.06 -5.34 12.07
CA MET A 70 -7.78 -5.84 10.89
C MET A 70 -9.20 -5.27 10.81
N GLU A 71 -9.89 -5.14 11.94
CA GLU A 71 -11.20 -4.48 12.02
C GLU A 71 -11.07 -2.98 11.71
N GLY A 72 -10.04 -2.31 12.22
CA GLY A 72 -9.72 -0.94 11.86
C GLY A 72 -9.51 -0.78 10.34
N LYS A 73 -8.75 -1.69 9.71
CA LYS A 73 -8.56 -1.71 8.26
C LYS A 73 -9.89 -1.86 7.51
N ALA A 74 -10.78 -2.74 7.98
CA ALA A 74 -12.12 -2.90 7.38
C ALA A 74 -12.97 -1.63 7.49
N VAL A 75 -12.89 -0.90 8.62
CA VAL A 75 -13.55 0.41 8.78
C VAL A 75 -13.03 1.42 7.76
N LEU A 76 -11.71 1.48 7.54
CA LEU A 76 -11.11 2.39 6.56
C LEU A 76 -11.54 2.05 5.13
N PHE A 77 -11.56 0.78 4.74
CA PHE A 77 -12.08 0.35 3.44
C PHE A 77 -13.51 0.85 3.20
N LYS A 78 -14.39 0.68 4.22
CA LYS A 78 -15.78 1.13 4.11
C LYS A 78 -15.90 2.64 4.07
N SER A 79 -15.20 3.33 4.96
CA SER A 79 -15.32 4.79 5.11
C SER A 79 -14.79 5.55 3.89
N PHE A 80 -13.68 5.12 3.31
CA PHE A 80 -13.01 5.85 2.23
C PHE A 80 -13.45 5.45 0.82
N ALA A 81 -13.87 4.20 0.62
CA ALA A 81 -14.16 3.69 -0.72
C ALA A 81 -15.44 2.83 -0.81
N GLY A 82 -16.22 2.73 0.25
CA GLY A 82 -17.45 1.94 0.28
C GLY A 82 -17.24 0.43 0.09
N VAL A 83 -16.01 -0.06 0.25
CA VAL A 83 -15.66 -1.47 0.12
C VAL A 83 -16.01 -2.24 1.39
N ASP A 84 -16.65 -3.38 1.25
CA ASP A 84 -16.96 -4.29 2.36
C ASP A 84 -15.76 -5.22 2.60
N ALA A 85 -15.03 -4.98 3.69
CA ALA A 85 -13.86 -5.76 4.04
C ALA A 85 -14.10 -6.64 5.27
N PHE A 86 -13.56 -7.87 5.22
CA PHE A 86 -13.70 -8.86 6.29
C PHE A 86 -12.35 -9.29 6.83
N PRO A 87 -12.09 -9.12 8.15
CA PRO A 87 -10.92 -9.65 8.82
C PRO A 87 -10.89 -11.18 8.79
N ILE A 88 -9.75 -11.73 8.36
CA ILE A 88 -9.47 -13.17 8.34
C ILE A 88 -8.11 -13.39 9.00
N ALA A 89 -8.12 -13.62 10.30
CA ALA A 89 -6.92 -13.94 11.06
C ALA A 89 -6.69 -15.46 11.07
N LEU A 90 -5.53 -15.90 10.57
CA LEU A 90 -5.20 -17.31 10.40
C LEU A 90 -4.25 -17.78 11.50
N ASN A 91 -4.65 -18.80 12.23
CA ASN A 91 -3.80 -19.41 13.27
C ASN A 91 -2.73 -20.34 12.66
N THR A 92 -1.92 -19.76 11.80
CA THR A 92 -0.77 -20.44 11.18
C THR A 92 0.17 -19.39 10.56
N ASN A 93 1.48 -19.66 10.59
CA ASN A 93 2.51 -18.94 9.84
C ASN A 93 3.12 -19.80 8.72
N ASP A 94 2.51 -20.94 8.45
CA ASP A 94 2.89 -21.84 7.36
C ASP A 94 2.40 -21.24 6.02
N VAL A 95 3.36 -20.91 5.16
CA VAL A 95 3.12 -20.29 3.85
C VAL A 95 2.16 -21.11 2.99
N ASP A 96 2.33 -22.43 2.96
CA ASP A 96 1.50 -23.31 2.12
C ASP A 96 0.04 -23.31 2.60
N LYS A 97 -0.17 -23.35 3.91
CA LYS A 97 -1.52 -23.29 4.49
C LYS A 97 -2.20 -21.95 4.27
N ILE A 98 -1.47 -20.85 4.40
CA ILE A 98 -2.00 -19.50 4.13
C ILE A 98 -2.42 -19.39 2.67
N VAL A 99 -1.53 -19.77 1.74
CA VAL A 99 -1.82 -19.73 0.30
C VAL A 99 -3.02 -20.62 -0.06
N GLU A 100 -3.06 -21.86 0.43
CA GLU A 100 -4.18 -22.80 0.19
C GLU A 100 -5.49 -22.21 0.72
N THR A 101 -5.50 -21.68 1.95
CA THR A 101 -6.70 -21.09 2.55
C THR A 101 -7.23 -19.93 1.71
N VAL A 102 -6.37 -19.01 1.29
CA VAL A 102 -6.77 -17.84 0.49
C VAL A 102 -7.31 -18.29 -0.88
N LYS A 103 -6.69 -19.27 -1.52
CA LYS A 103 -7.19 -19.85 -2.79
C LYS A 103 -8.59 -20.44 -2.64
N LEU A 104 -8.85 -21.17 -1.55
CA LEU A 104 -10.17 -21.74 -1.28
C LEU A 104 -11.25 -20.67 -1.04
N MET A 105 -10.87 -19.48 -0.59
CA MET A 105 -11.77 -18.33 -0.40
C MET A 105 -12.04 -17.51 -1.67
N GLU A 106 -11.28 -17.71 -2.75
CA GLU A 106 -11.41 -16.94 -3.99
C GLU A 106 -12.84 -16.83 -4.53
N PRO A 107 -13.72 -17.85 -4.47
CA PRO A 107 -15.09 -17.71 -4.96
C PRO A 107 -15.90 -16.61 -4.25
N THR A 108 -15.60 -16.31 -3.00
CA THR A 108 -16.36 -15.38 -2.17
C THR A 108 -15.88 -13.93 -2.31
N PHE A 109 -14.56 -13.70 -2.42
CA PHE A 109 -13.98 -12.37 -2.37
C PHE A 109 -13.58 -11.85 -3.76
N GLY A 110 -13.80 -10.56 -3.99
CA GLY A 110 -13.37 -9.85 -5.20
C GLY A 110 -11.91 -9.43 -5.16
N GLY A 111 -11.26 -9.48 -3.98
CA GLY A 111 -9.86 -9.18 -3.77
C GLY A 111 -9.39 -9.56 -2.38
N VAL A 112 -8.08 -9.55 -2.18
CA VAL A 112 -7.43 -9.89 -0.89
C VAL A 112 -6.39 -8.84 -0.55
N ASN A 113 -6.56 -8.21 0.60
CA ASN A 113 -5.55 -7.38 1.25
C ASN A 113 -4.78 -8.25 2.26
N LEU A 114 -3.51 -8.47 2.02
CA LEU A 114 -2.61 -9.09 2.99
C LEU A 114 -2.12 -7.99 3.94
N GLU A 115 -2.13 -8.25 5.24
CA GLU A 115 -1.83 -7.26 6.27
C GLU A 115 -1.00 -7.88 7.38
N ASP A 116 0.00 -7.14 7.88
CA ASP A 116 0.78 -7.49 9.08
C ASP A 116 1.43 -8.90 9.02
N ILE A 117 1.84 -9.34 7.84
CA ILE A 117 2.58 -10.59 7.64
C ILE A 117 4.08 -10.29 7.53
N ALA A 118 4.88 -10.94 8.36
CA ALA A 118 6.32 -10.67 8.45
C ALA A 118 7.10 -11.11 7.21
N ALA A 119 8.13 -10.32 6.86
CA ALA A 119 9.14 -10.74 5.91
C ALA A 119 10.00 -11.89 6.49
N PRO A 120 10.44 -12.89 5.70
CA PRO A 120 10.31 -12.97 4.23
C PRO A 120 9.00 -13.61 3.73
N ASN A 121 8.18 -14.18 4.60
CA ASN A 121 6.99 -14.94 4.22
C ASN A 121 5.98 -14.10 3.42
N CYS A 122 5.82 -12.82 3.76
CA CYS A 122 4.91 -11.92 3.06
C CYS A 122 5.18 -11.85 1.55
N PHE A 123 6.45 -11.85 1.14
CA PHE A 123 6.83 -11.82 -0.27
C PHE A 123 6.44 -13.12 -0.99
N ILE A 124 6.70 -14.26 -0.35
CA ILE A 124 6.42 -15.58 -0.92
C ILE A 124 4.91 -15.79 -1.06
N ILE A 125 4.16 -15.45 0.00
CA ILE A 125 2.69 -15.57 0.02
C ILE A 125 2.08 -14.71 -1.08
N GLU A 126 2.45 -13.44 -1.17
CA GLU A 126 1.91 -12.53 -2.16
C GLU A 126 2.24 -12.98 -3.59
N GLU A 127 3.50 -13.33 -3.86
CA GLU A 127 3.93 -13.79 -5.19
C GLU A 127 3.19 -15.05 -5.64
N ARG A 128 3.02 -16.02 -4.74
CA ARG A 128 2.28 -17.24 -5.03
C ARG A 128 0.81 -16.96 -5.28
N LEU A 129 0.17 -16.19 -4.41
CA LEU A 129 -1.25 -15.85 -4.57
C LEU A 129 -1.52 -15.10 -5.89
N LYS A 130 -0.66 -14.16 -6.27
CA LYS A 130 -0.75 -13.48 -7.58
C LYS A 130 -0.66 -14.44 -8.77
N LYS A 131 0.07 -15.53 -8.65
CA LYS A 131 0.22 -16.55 -9.71
C LYS A 131 -0.89 -17.60 -9.66
N GLU A 132 -1.40 -17.91 -8.49
CA GLU A 132 -2.27 -19.06 -8.24
C GLU A 132 -3.75 -18.68 -8.11
N THR A 133 -4.10 -17.39 -8.15
CA THR A 133 -5.48 -16.87 -8.11
C THR A 133 -5.76 -15.93 -9.28
N ASN A 134 -7.04 -15.61 -9.50
CA ASN A 134 -7.50 -14.70 -10.54
C ASN A 134 -8.24 -13.48 -9.99
N ILE A 135 -7.91 -13.06 -8.77
CA ILE A 135 -8.43 -11.87 -8.10
C ILE A 135 -7.28 -10.98 -7.64
N PRO A 136 -7.51 -9.68 -7.46
CA PRO A 136 -6.51 -8.76 -6.92
C PRO A 136 -5.95 -9.21 -5.59
N ILE A 137 -4.62 -9.37 -5.51
CA ILE A 137 -3.87 -9.62 -4.28
C ILE A 137 -2.96 -8.41 -4.06
N PHE A 138 -2.98 -7.85 -2.86
CA PHE A 138 -2.21 -6.67 -2.52
C PHE A 138 -1.77 -6.75 -1.05
N HIS A 139 -0.48 -6.57 -0.80
CA HIS A 139 0.06 -6.49 0.56
C HIS A 139 0.27 -5.02 0.92
N ASP A 140 -0.56 -4.49 1.80
CA ASP A 140 -0.59 -3.04 2.06
C ASP A 140 0.70 -2.52 2.70
N ASP A 141 1.29 -3.25 3.66
CA ASP A 141 2.55 -2.86 4.29
C ASP A 141 3.72 -2.76 3.30
N GLN A 142 3.66 -3.50 2.20
CA GLN A 142 4.61 -3.38 1.12
C GLN A 142 4.24 -2.22 0.19
N HIS A 143 3.13 -2.37 -0.50
CA HIS A 143 2.79 -1.54 -1.65
C HIS A 143 2.07 -0.26 -1.29
N GLY A 144 1.21 -0.25 -0.25
CA GLY A 144 0.57 0.97 0.23
C GLY A 144 1.60 1.98 0.69
N THR A 145 2.52 1.54 1.56
CA THR A 145 3.63 2.38 2.05
C THR A 145 4.52 2.87 0.89
N ALA A 146 4.85 2.00 -0.07
CA ALA A 146 5.67 2.39 -1.21
C ALA A 146 4.99 3.45 -2.09
N ILE A 147 3.70 3.27 -2.40
CA ILE A 147 2.92 4.20 -3.23
C ILE A 147 2.86 5.58 -2.60
N VAL A 148 2.51 5.65 -1.32
CA VAL A 148 2.36 6.94 -0.61
C VAL A 148 3.70 7.64 -0.45
N THR A 149 4.77 6.89 -0.14
CA THR A 149 6.13 7.45 -0.04
C THR A 149 6.60 8.03 -1.38
N VAL A 150 6.41 7.30 -2.47
CA VAL A 150 6.83 7.78 -3.80
C VAL A 150 5.97 8.96 -4.27
N ALA A 151 4.66 8.98 -3.95
CA ALA A 151 3.81 10.13 -4.24
C ALA A 151 4.28 11.40 -3.54
N GLY A 152 4.59 11.33 -2.25
CA GLY A 152 5.18 12.43 -1.51
C GLY A 152 6.54 12.86 -2.07
N LEU A 153 7.38 11.90 -2.45
CA LEU A 153 8.70 12.18 -3.04
C LEU A 153 8.59 12.91 -4.38
N VAL A 154 7.65 12.53 -5.25
CA VAL A 154 7.41 13.24 -6.53
C VAL A 154 7.19 14.72 -6.30
N ASN A 155 6.38 15.10 -5.35
CA ASN A 155 6.07 16.49 -5.03
C ASN A 155 7.22 17.19 -4.27
N ALA A 156 7.86 16.49 -3.33
CA ALA A 156 9.04 17.03 -2.63
C ALA A 156 10.16 17.38 -3.61
N LEU A 157 10.40 16.54 -4.62
CA LEU A 157 11.39 16.80 -5.65
C LEU A 157 11.05 17.99 -6.54
N LYS A 158 9.76 18.17 -6.89
CA LYS A 158 9.30 19.40 -7.60
C LYS A 158 9.61 20.65 -6.79
N LEU A 159 9.32 20.61 -5.48
CA LEU A 159 9.54 21.74 -4.58
C LEU A 159 11.03 22.15 -4.51
N VAL A 160 11.93 21.17 -4.41
CA VAL A 160 13.38 21.44 -4.30
C VAL A 160 14.11 21.51 -5.66
N GLY A 161 13.38 21.36 -6.77
CA GLY A 161 13.94 21.47 -8.12
C GLY A 161 14.88 20.33 -8.52
N LYS A 162 14.80 19.17 -7.86
CA LYS A 162 15.62 17.99 -8.19
C LYS A 162 14.84 17.00 -9.07
N LYS A 163 15.56 16.19 -9.86
CA LYS A 163 14.95 15.18 -10.73
C LYS A 163 15.13 13.78 -10.15
N MET A 164 14.12 12.93 -10.34
CA MET A 164 14.13 11.52 -9.90
C MET A 164 15.35 10.74 -10.39
N SER A 165 15.87 11.04 -11.60
CA SER A 165 17.04 10.38 -12.18
C SER A 165 18.37 10.74 -11.56
N ASP A 166 18.44 11.91 -10.90
CA ASP A 166 19.70 12.56 -10.53
C ASP A 166 19.98 12.47 -9.03
N ILE A 167 19.00 12.02 -8.24
CA ILE A 167 19.10 11.94 -6.78
C ILE A 167 19.78 10.65 -6.30
N LYS A 168 20.52 10.78 -5.19
CA LYS A 168 20.96 9.66 -4.36
C LYS A 168 19.98 9.43 -3.24
N VAL A 169 19.44 8.20 -3.17
CA VAL A 169 18.48 7.76 -2.13
C VAL A 169 19.16 6.78 -1.19
N VAL A 170 19.04 7.02 0.10
CA VAL A 170 19.43 6.05 1.14
C VAL A 170 18.18 5.60 1.88
N ALA A 171 17.90 4.31 1.84
CA ALA A 171 16.78 3.70 2.55
C ALA A 171 17.28 2.86 3.73
N ASN A 172 16.74 3.08 4.92
CA ASN A 172 17.07 2.33 6.12
C ASN A 172 15.89 1.48 6.57
N GLY A 173 16.08 0.15 6.55
CA GLY A 173 15.06 -0.85 6.84
C GLY A 173 14.78 -1.75 5.64
N ALA A 174 15.26 -3.00 5.68
CA ALA A 174 15.13 -3.98 4.60
C ALA A 174 14.02 -5.01 4.87
N GLY A 175 12.93 -4.56 5.44
CA GLY A 175 11.68 -5.30 5.64
C GLY A 175 10.72 -5.16 4.45
N ALA A 176 9.45 -5.52 4.68
CA ALA A 176 8.40 -5.51 3.66
C ALA A 176 8.28 -4.14 2.96
N ALA A 177 8.11 -3.06 3.72
CA ALA A 177 7.98 -1.70 3.19
C ALA A 177 9.24 -1.24 2.44
N GLY A 178 10.42 -1.38 3.06
CA GLY A 178 11.67 -0.89 2.47
C GLY A 178 11.97 -1.54 1.12
N ILE A 179 11.82 -2.84 1.01
CA ILE A 179 12.01 -3.57 -0.26
C ILE A 179 11.03 -3.07 -1.33
N ALA A 180 9.75 -2.89 -0.97
CA ALA A 180 8.74 -2.43 -1.92
C ALA A 180 8.99 -0.98 -2.37
N ILE A 181 9.39 -0.09 -1.45
CA ILE A 181 9.76 1.29 -1.77
C ILE A 181 10.91 1.32 -2.78
N ILE A 182 11.98 0.56 -2.53
CA ILE A 182 13.14 0.51 -3.43
C ILE A 182 12.76 0.00 -4.82
N LYS A 183 11.97 -1.06 -4.90
CA LYS A 183 11.47 -1.60 -6.18
C LYS A 183 10.67 -0.54 -6.95
N LEU A 184 9.79 0.19 -6.28
CA LEU A 184 8.96 1.23 -6.92
C LEU A 184 9.80 2.44 -7.33
N LEU A 185 10.73 2.92 -6.49
CA LEU A 185 11.66 4.01 -6.84
C LEU A 185 12.51 3.68 -8.06
N TYR A 186 13.02 2.46 -8.15
CA TYR A 186 13.79 2.02 -9.30
C TYR A 186 12.96 2.05 -10.60
N ARG A 187 11.68 1.66 -10.53
CA ARG A 187 10.73 1.80 -11.66
C ARG A 187 10.46 3.25 -12.03
N TYR A 188 10.38 4.14 -11.04
CA TYR A 188 10.24 5.59 -11.23
C TYR A 188 11.48 6.28 -11.78
N GLY A 189 12.58 5.55 -11.95
CA GLY A 189 13.79 6.05 -12.60
C GLY A 189 14.93 6.44 -11.65
N VAL A 190 14.80 6.28 -10.34
CA VAL A 190 15.93 6.43 -9.43
C VAL A 190 16.95 5.35 -9.69
N ARG A 191 18.24 5.72 -9.81
CA ARG A 191 19.32 4.78 -10.15
C ARG A 191 20.39 4.70 -9.08
N ASP A 192 20.62 5.75 -8.31
CA ASP A 192 21.56 5.75 -7.18
C ASP A 192 20.79 5.51 -5.87
N ILE A 193 20.70 4.23 -5.50
CA ILE A 193 19.97 3.77 -4.31
C ILE A 193 20.90 2.92 -3.47
N ILE A 194 20.99 3.24 -2.18
CA ILE A 194 21.65 2.39 -1.17
C ILE A 194 20.63 2.00 -0.12
N MET A 195 20.45 0.71 0.07
CA MET A 195 19.61 0.17 1.16
C MET A 195 20.47 -0.27 2.32
N CYS A 196 20.03 0.04 3.54
CA CYS A 196 20.66 -0.39 4.79
C CYS A 196 19.74 -1.30 5.60
N ASP A 197 20.36 -2.20 6.34
CA ASP A 197 19.74 -2.93 7.43
C ASP A 197 20.60 -2.80 8.71
N ARG A 198 20.27 -3.55 9.76
CA ARG A 198 21.02 -3.54 11.05
C ARG A 198 22.52 -3.83 10.92
N LYS A 199 22.97 -4.38 9.79
CA LYS A 199 24.38 -4.68 9.51
C LYS A 199 25.03 -3.66 8.59
N GLY A 200 24.35 -2.57 8.25
CA GLY A 200 24.82 -1.53 7.34
C GLY A 200 24.33 -1.71 5.91
N ALA A 201 25.09 -1.16 4.97
CA ALA A 201 24.74 -1.14 3.56
C ALA A 201 24.60 -2.53 2.96
N ILE A 202 23.55 -2.70 2.15
CA ILE A 202 23.30 -3.91 1.35
C ILE A 202 23.97 -3.73 -0.01
N TYR A 203 24.74 -4.73 -0.43
CA TYR A 203 25.41 -4.78 -1.72
C TYR A 203 25.51 -6.21 -2.22
N GLU A 204 25.72 -6.38 -3.50
CA GLU A 204 25.86 -7.70 -4.14
C GLU A 204 27.10 -8.43 -3.63
N GLY A 205 26.88 -9.63 -3.06
CA GLY A 205 27.95 -10.46 -2.48
C GLY A 205 28.28 -10.13 -1.02
N ARG A 206 27.47 -9.33 -0.32
CA ARG A 206 27.64 -9.10 1.14
C ARG A 206 27.63 -10.44 1.88
N PRO A 207 28.64 -10.73 2.71
CA PRO A 207 28.84 -12.09 3.26
C PRO A 207 27.85 -12.49 4.34
N THR A 208 27.15 -11.53 4.96
CA THR A 208 26.25 -11.83 6.11
C THR A 208 24.97 -11.03 6.07
N GLY A 209 23.88 -11.60 6.61
CA GLY A 209 22.60 -10.90 6.77
C GLY A 209 21.80 -10.74 5.48
N MET A 210 22.12 -11.51 4.44
CA MET A 210 21.41 -11.58 3.18
C MET A 210 20.28 -12.62 3.22
N ASN A 211 19.35 -12.47 2.30
CA ASN A 211 18.30 -13.43 1.97
C ASN A 211 17.94 -13.24 0.49
N PRO A 212 17.17 -14.15 -0.13
CA PRO A 212 16.87 -14.08 -1.56
C PRO A 212 16.33 -12.73 -2.06
N VAL A 213 15.51 -12.04 -1.24
CA VAL A 213 14.93 -10.75 -1.61
C VAL A 213 15.95 -9.63 -1.55
N LYS A 214 16.83 -9.62 -0.54
CA LYS A 214 17.96 -8.68 -0.44
C LYS A 214 18.98 -8.93 -1.56
N ASP A 215 19.25 -10.20 -1.90
CA ASP A 215 20.12 -10.57 -3.02
C ASP A 215 19.56 -10.06 -4.36
N GLU A 216 18.25 -10.14 -4.54
CA GLU A 216 17.58 -9.58 -5.72
C GLU A 216 17.77 -8.06 -5.81
N VAL A 217 17.48 -7.33 -4.73
CA VAL A 217 17.58 -5.87 -4.68
C VAL A 217 19.03 -5.40 -4.86
N ALA A 218 19.99 -6.10 -4.28
CA ALA A 218 21.42 -5.80 -4.38
C ALA A 218 21.95 -5.83 -5.83
N LYS A 219 21.30 -6.55 -6.75
CA LYS A 219 21.71 -6.62 -8.18
C LYS A 219 21.55 -5.28 -8.91
N TYR A 220 20.66 -4.39 -8.46
CA TYR A 220 20.38 -3.12 -9.13
C TYR A 220 20.53 -1.89 -8.24
N THR A 221 20.77 -2.07 -6.95
CA THR A 221 21.11 -1.01 -5.98
C THR A 221 22.58 -1.06 -5.61
N ASN A 222 23.11 0.00 -5.01
CA ASN A 222 24.49 0.10 -4.52
C ASN A 222 25.51 -0.51 -5.49
N LYS A 223 25.46 -0.08 -6.75
CA LYS A 223 26.29 -0.63 -7.84
C LYS A 223 27.78 -0.49 -7.59
N ASN A 224 28.17 0.49 -6.78
CA ASN A 224 29.57 0.73 -6.41
C ASN A 224 30.01 -0.14 -5.23
N ARG A 225 29.13 -0.98 -4.69
CA ARG A 225 29.39 -1.85 -3.54
C ARG A 225 29.95 -1.09 -2.34
N ILE A 226 29.38 0.08 -2.07
CA ILE A 226 29.76 0.90 -0.92
C ILE A 226 29.41 0.12 0.34
N GLU A 227 30.39 -0.11 1.18
CA GLU A 227 30.26 -0.74 2.48
C GLU A 227 30.18 0.32 3.57
N GLY A 228 29.69 -0.05 4.74
CA GLY A 228 29.64 0.83 5.90
C GLY A 228 28.31 0.88 6.62
N SER A 229 28.25 1.68 7.64
CA SER A 229 27.05 1.96 8.43
C SER A 229 26.12 2.94 7.70
N LEU A 230 24.93 3.18 8.27
CA LEU A 230 24.04 4.22 7.77
C LEU A 230 24.74 5.60 7.74
N ALA A 231 25.52 5.92 8.77
CA ALA A 231 26.26 7.20 8.87
C ALA A 231 27.28 7.38 7.72
N ASP A 232 27.88 6.28 7.26
CA ASP A 232 28.84 6.33 6.17
C ASP A 232 28.16 6.56 4.81
N VAL A 233 27.01 5.94 4.56
CA VAL A 233 26.37 5.97 3.24
C VAL A 233 25.39 7.13 3.04
N VAL A 234 24.86 7.71 4.12
CA VAL A 234 23.94 8.84 4.04
C VAL A 234 24.62 10.14 3.61
N GLN A 235 25.95 10.20 3.71
CA GLN A 235 26.73 11.33 3.26
C GLN A 235 26.51 11.61 1.78
N GLY A 236 26.15 12.85 1.46
CA GLY A 236 25.84 13.28 0.09
C GLY A 236 24.57 12.63 -0.47
N ALA A 237 23.66 12.12 0.36
CA ALA A 237 22.34 11.68 -0.07
C ALA A 237 21.40 12.88 -0.24
N ASP A 238 20.52 12.83 -1.24
CA ASP A 238 19.46 13.82 -1.45
C ASP A 238 18.21 13.45 -0.68
N VAL A 239 17.98 12.14 -0.53
CA VAL A 239 16.77 11.59 0.09
C VAL A 239 17.13 10.51 1.09
N PHE A 240 16.58 10.61 2.29
CA PHE A 240 16.56 9.53 3.27
C PHE A 240 15.14 8.98 3.42
N ILE A 241 15.01 7.65 3.42
CA ILE A 241 13.75 6.96 3.66
C ILE A 241 13.93 5.94 4.79
N GLY A 242 13.32 6.21 5.93
CA GLY A 242 13.36 5.36 7.11
C GLY A 242 12.08 4.54 7.27
N VAL A 243 12.23 3.23 7.36
CA VAL A 243 11.19 2.24 7.75
C VAL A 243 11.82 1.24 8.72
N SER A 244 12.48 1.75 9.74
CA SER A 244 13.41 0.98 10.60
C SER A 244 13.08 1.10 12.08
N ALA A 245 13.77 1.95 12.80
CA ALA A 245 13.64 2.08 14.24
C ALA A 245 13.85 3.54 14.68
N GLU A 246 13.28 3.87 15.84
CA GLU A 246 13.45 5.14 16.52
C GLU A 246 14.93 5.57 16.60
N GLY A 247 15.20 6.84 16.31
CA GLY A 247 16.50 7.46 16.48
C GLY A 247 17.60 6.94 15.55
N ALA A 248 17.25 6.19 14.50
CA ALA A 248 18.25 5.65 13.58
C ALA A 248 18.96 6.72 12.73
N LEU A 249 18.34 7.89 12.52
CA LEU A 249 18.94 9.03 11.83
C LEU A 249 19.24 10.15 12.83
N THR A 250 20.49 10.63 12.88
CA THR A 250 20.88 11.73 13.79
C THR A 250 20.98 13.05 13.05
N GLU A 251 20.98 14.16 13.79
CA GLU A 251 21.18 15.51 13.22
C GLU A 251 22.53 15.61 12.50
N GLU A 252 23.59 14.99 13.04
CA GLU A 252 24.91 14.98 12.41
C GLU A 252 24.85 14.27 11.04
N MET A 253 24.12 13.17 10.93
CA MET A 253 23.93 12.49 9.65
C MET A 253 23.18 13.39 8.65
N VAL A 254 22.11 14.07 9.10
CA VAL A 254 21.36 15.01 8.23
C VAL A 254 22.27 16.12 7.71
N ARG A 255 23.15 16.69 8.55
CA ARG A 255 24.09 17.74 8.13
C ARG A 255 25.12 17.27 7.10
N THR A 256 25.29 15.97 6.90
CA THR A 256 26.18 15.41 5.86
C THR A 256 25.48 15.11 4.54
N MET A 257 24.14 15.22 4.51
CA MET A 257 23.36 15.08 3.28
C MET A 257 23.59 16.28 2.35
N ASN A 258 23.15 16.14 1.11
CA ASN A 258 23.16 17.25 0.16
C ASN A 258 22.20 18.36 0.59
N ASP A 259 22.44 19.58 0.07
CA ASP A 259 21.51 20.69 0.24
C ASP A 259 20.11 20.31 -0.23
N ASP A 260 19.09 20.90 0.40
CA ASP A 260 17.69 20.62 0.15
C ASP A 260 17.32 19.13 0.33
N ALA A 261 17.87 18.51 1.38
CA ALA A 261 17.59 17.12 1.72
C ALA A 261 16.11 16.86 2.02
N ILE A 262 15.61 15.73 1.54
CA ILE A 262 14.23 15.23 1.78
C ILE A 262 14.32 14.04 2.73
N ILE A 263 13.53 14.06 3.81
CA ILE A 263 13.55 13.01 4.83
C ILE A 263 12.14 12.44 5.02
N PHE A 264 11.97 11.14 4.80
CA PHE A 264 10.81 10.38 5.20
C PHE A 264 11.19 9.46 6.36
N ALA A 265 10.84 9.86 7.58
CA ALA A 265 11.10 9.10 8.81
C ALA A 265 9.82 8.42 9.28
N MET A 266 9.58 7.19 8.86
CA MET A 266 8.27 6.52 8.95
C MET A 266 8.20 5.43 10.01
N ALA A 267 9.23 5.26 10.86
CA ALA A 267 9.16 4.34 12.00
C ALA A 267 8.03 4.73 12.96
N ASN A 268 7.35 3.73 13.49
CA ASN A 268 6.26 3.88 14.47
C ASN A 268 6.57 3.14 15.77
N PRO A 269 6.20 3.67 16.95
CA PRO A 269 5.48 4.94 17.19
C PRO A 269 6.36 6.20 17.15
N VAL A 270 7.67 6.04 17.18
CA VAL A 270 8.64 7.16 17.17
C VAL A 270 9.47 7.08 15.88
N PRO A 271 9.58 8.20 15.12
CA PRO A 271 10.29 8.20 13.85
C PRO A 271 11.81 8.05 14.04
N GLU A 272 12.53 7.76 12.96
CA GLU A 272 14.00 7.68 12.92
C GLU A 272 14.67 8.99 13.35
N ILE A 273 14.02 10.12 13.09
CA ILE A 273 14.39 11.44 13.60
C ILE A 273 13.11 12.27 13.74
N MET A 274 13.03 13.08 14.79
CA MET A 274 11.92 14.02 14.96
C MET A 274 11.97 15.13 13.90
N PRO A 275 10.82 15.55 13.32
CA PRO A 275 10.78 16.54 12.25
C PRO A 275 11.48 17.86 12.58
N GLU A 276 11.35 18.34 13.80
CA GLU A 276 11.98 19.58 14.25
C GLU A 276 13.51 19.48 14.24
N LEU A 277 14.06 18.34 14.66
CA LEU A 277 15.49 18.07 14.65
C LEU A 277 16.03 17.94 13.23
N ALA A 278 15.28 17.25 12.35
CA ALA A 278 15.66 17.12 10.95
C ALA A 278 15.68 18.48 10.23
N LYS A 279 14.66 19.32 10.43
CA LYS A 279 14.60 20.69 9.89
C LYS A 279 15.70 21.58 10.46
N ALA A 280 15.97 21.51 11.77
CA ALA A 280 17.08 22.24 12.40
C ALA A 280 18.45 21.81 11.89
N ALA A 281 18.59 20.58 11.44
CA ALA A 281 19.83 20.05 10.82
C ALA A 281 19.96 20.37 9.33
N GLY A 282 18.95 20.99 8.69
CA GLY A 282 19.00 21.46 7.30
C GLY A 282 18.13 20.71 6.30
N ALA A 283 17.25 19.81 6.76
CA ALA A 283 16.29 19.16 5.85
C ALA A 283 15.27 20.17 5.31
N ALA A 284 15.08 20.19 3.99
CA ALA A 284 14.11 21.07 3.33
C ALA A 284 12.68 20.54 3.46
N VAL A 285 12.50 19.23 3.40
CA VAL A 285 11.19 18.57 3.49
C VAL A 285 11.29 17.38 4.43
N VAL A 286 10.31 17.27 5.35
CA VAL A 286 10.21 16.13 6.26
C VAL A 286 8.79 15.56 6.24
N GLY A 287 8.67 14.26 6.04
CA GLY A 287 7.44 13.50 6.19
C GLY A 287 7.59 12.37 7.21
N THR A 288 6.50 12.02 7.88
CA THR A 288 6.46 10.93 8.88
C THR A 288 5.22 10.07 8.72
N GLY A 289 5.18 8.91 9.40
CA GLY A 289 3.95 8.11 9.51
C GLY A 289 2.92 8.66 10.52
N ARG A 290 3.26 9.68 11.30
CA ARG A 290 2.44 10.18 12.41
C ARG A 290 1.46 11.24 11.94
N SER A 291 0.25 11.21 12.53
CA SER A 291 -0.84 12.14 12.21
C SER A 291 -0.71 13.53 12.87
N ASP A 292 0.18 13.67 13.83
CA ASP A 292 0.42 14.92 14.57
C ASP A 292 1.50 15.82 13.93
N PHE A 293 2.07 15.39 12.78
CA PHE A 293 3.02 16.18 12.00
C PHE A 293 2.53 16.43 10.57
N ALA A 294 3.10 17.42 9.92
CA ALA A 294 2.88 17.68 8.50
C ALA A 294 3.37 16.51 7.62
N ASN A 295 2.85 16.43 6.40
CA ASN A 295 3.24 15.41 5.43
C ASN A 295 3.10 13.99 5.97
N GLN A 296 1.94 13.65 6.53
CA GLN A 296 1.67 12.29 7.00
C GLN A 296 1.68 11.30 5.85
N VAL A 297 2.63 10.39 5.84
CA VAL A 297 2.71 9.25 4.93
C VAL A 297 1.84 8.12 5.49
N ASN A 298 0.63 7.98 4.97
CA ASN A 298 -0.36 7.04 5.47
C ASN A 298 -0.96 6.22 4.33
N ASN A 299 -0.94 4.90 4.46
CA ASN A 299 -1.44 3.94 3.46
C ASN A 299 -2.92 4.14 3.10
N VAL A 300 -3.70 4.79 3.97
CA VAL A 300 -5.12 5.11 3.70
C VAL A 300 -5.32 5.96 2.45
N LEU A 301 -4.29 6.69 2.01
CA LEU A 301 -4.31 7.40 0.73
C LEU A 301 -4.29 6.46 -0.48
N ALA A 302 -3.82 5.22 -0.32
CA ALA A 302 -3.61 4.28 -1.41
C ALA A 302 -4.65 3.17 -1.47
N PHE A 303 -4.66 2.26 -0.47
CA PHE A 303 -5.34 0.98 -0.56
C PHE A 303 -6.85 1.06 -0.82
N PRO A 304 -7.65 1.98 -0.22
CA PRO A 304 -9.09 1.98 -0.44
C PRO A 304 -9.42 2.28 -1.90
N GLY A 305 -8.79 3.31 -2.48
CA GLY A 305 -8.97 3.70 -3.87
C GLY A 305 -8.44 2.63 -4.84
N ILE A 306 -7.32 2.00 -4.54
CA ILE A 306 -6.74 0.91 -5.36
C ILE A 306 -7.73 -0.25 -5.46
N PHE A 307 -8.25 -0.74 -4.34
CA PHE A 307 -9.22 -1.82 -4.37
C PHE A 307 -10.54 -1.42 -5.00
N ARG A 308 -11.01 -0.18 -4.79
CA ARG A 308 -12.22 0.32 -5.47
C ARG A 308 -12.05 0.29 -6.99
N GLY A 309 -10.95 0.83 -7.50
CA GLY A 309 -10.66 0.81 -8.93
C GLY A 309 -10.53 -0.61 -9.49
N ALA A 310 -9.82 -1.49 -8.80
CA ALA A 310 -9.66 -2.89 -9.19
C ALA A 310 -10.99 -3.67 -9.18
N LEU A 311 -11.82 -3.47 -8.16
CA LEU A 311 -13.14 -4.12 -8.06
C LEU A 311 -14.09 -3.65 -9.15
N ASP A 312 -14.12 -2.35 -9.47
CA ASP A 312 -15.07 -1.79 -10.45
C ASP A 312 -14.83 -2.27 -11.87
N VAL A 313 -13.61 -2.66 -12.19
CA VAL A 313 -13.26 -3.28 -13.48
C VAL A 313 -13.16 -4.80 -13.42
N HIS A 314 -13.47 -5.42 -12.28
CA HIS A 314 -13.29 -6.85 -12.01
C HIS A 314 -11.86 -7.31 -12.38
N ALA A 315 -10.85 -6.59 -11.91
CA ALA A 315 -9.46 -6.87 -12.25
C ALA A 315 -9.04 -8.28 -11.83
N THR A 316 -8.12 -8.88 -12.59
CA THR A 316 -7.52 -10.18 -12.27
C THR A 316 -6.37 -10.05 -11.29
N GLN A 317 -5.75 -8.87 -11.24
CA GLN A 317 -4.59 -8.57 -10.40
C GLN A 317 -4.45 -7.06 -10.19
N ILE A 318 -3.64 -6.66 -9.21
CA ILE A 318 -3.09 -5.32 -9.11
C ILE A 318 -1.64 -5.39 -9.59
N ASN A 319 -1.37 -4.87 -10.79
CA ASN A 319 -0.04 -4.88 -11.41
C ASN A 319 0.76 -3.61 -11.08
N GLU A 320 1.98 -3.52 -11.62
CA GLU A 320 2.88 -2.41 -11.33
C GLU A 320 2.38 -1.09 -11.94
N GLU A 321 1.78 -1.13 -13.11
CA GLU A 321 1.21 0.03 -13.80
C GLU A 321 0.05 0.63 -12.99
N MET A 322 -0.78 -0.19 -12.37
CA MET A 322 -1.85 0.26 -11.48
C MET A 322 -1.27 0.94 -10.21
N LYS A 323 -0.16 0.43 -9.67
CA LYS A 323 0.54 1.05 -8.55
C LYS A 323 1.15 2.39 -8.93
N MET A 324 1.77 2.48 -10.09
CA MET A 324 2.30 3.75 -10.63
C MET A 324 1.18 4.77 -10.89
N ALA A 325 0.04 4.33 -11.40
CA ALA A 325 -1.14 5.17 -11.57
C ALA A 325 -1.67 5.72 -10.22
N ALA A 326 -1.65 4.90 -9.18
CA ALA A 326 -2.02 5.36 -7.82
C ALA A 326 -1.05 6.41 -7.28
N VAL A 327 0.26 6.25 -7.49
CA VAL A 327 1.26 7.28 -7.14
C VAL A 327 0.95 8.60 -7.83
N GLN A 328 0.72 8.55 -9.14
CA GLN A 328 0.40 9.74 -9.94
C GLN A 328 -0.89 10.40 -9.45
N ALA A 329 -1.94 9.61 -9.22
CA ALA A 329 -3.22 10.11 -8.72
C ALA A 329 -3.09 10.87 -7.39
N ILE A 330 -2.33 10.33 -6.44
CA ILE A 330 -2.11 10.97 -5.13
C ILE A 330 -1.27 12.24 -5.29
N ALA A 331 -0.19 12.19 -6.06
CA ALA A 331 0.71 13.34 -6.24
C ALA A 331 0.02 14.53 -6.92
N GLU A 332 -0.81 14.29 -7.93
CA GLU A 332 -1.51 15.34 -8.70
C GLU A 332 -2.61 16.05 -7.91
N LEU A 333 -3.02 15.54 -6.74
CA LEU A 333 -4.00 16.21 -5.88
C LEU A 333 -3.43 17.43 -5.16
N VAL A 334 -2.13 17.53 -5.04
CA VAL A 334 -1.47 18.74 -4.52
C VAL A 334 -1.19 19.66 -5.70
N ALA A 335 -1.93 20.77 -5.77
CA ALA A 335 -1.74 21.76 -6.83
C ALA A 335 -0.39 22.49 -6.69
N GLU A 336 0.16 22.96 -7.79
CA GLU A 336 1.49 23.61 -7.79
C GLU A 336 1.55 24.85 -6.90
N ASP A 337 0.47 25.60 -6.80
CA ASP A 337 0.34 26.79 -5.96
C ASP A 337 0.09 26.49 -4.48
N GLU A 338 -0.32 25.26 -4.13
CA GLU A 338 -0.45 24.77 -2.77
C GLU A 338 0.83 24.09 -2.26
N LEU A 339 1.70 23.65 -3.18
CA LEU A 339 2.90 22.87 -2.86
C LEU A 339 3.90 23.67 -2.01
N ASN A 340 4.21 23.14 -0.83
CA ASN A 340 5.20 23.74 0.08
C ASN A 340 5.82 22.64 0.98
N ALA A 341 6.83 23.02 1.80
CA ALA A 341 7.58 22.07 2.62
C ALA A 341 6.72 21.27 3.63
N ASP A 342 5.57 21.80 4.01
CA ASP A 342 4.64 21.17 4.96
C ASP A 342 3.39 20.58 4.27
N TYR A 343 3.30 20.66 2.93
CA TYR A 343 2.20 20.10 2.16
C TYR A 343 2.69 19.55 0.82
N ILE A 344 3.28 18.36 0.84
CA ILE A 344 3.75 17.59 -0.34
C ILE A 344 2.82 16.44 -0.69
N ILE A 345 1.87 16.10 0.18
CA ILE A 345 0.96 14.97 0.03
C ILE A 345 -0.40 15.37 0.63
N PRO A 346 -1.53 14.91 0.04
CA PRO A 346 -2.85 15.20 0.58
C PRO A 346 -3.01 14.69 2.02
N ALA A 347 -3.84 15.37 2.80
CA ALA A 347 -4.21 14.88 4.12
C ALA A 347 -5.02 13.56 4.01
N PRO A 348 -4.91 12.64 4.98
CA PRO A 348 -5.62 11.36 4.97
C PRO A 348 -7.14 11.44 4.78
N PHE A 349 -7.77 12.52 5.26
CA PHE A 349 -9.21 12.73 5.14
C PHE A 349 -9.62 13.60 3.94
N ASP A 350 -8.73 13.83 2.99
CA ASP A 350 -9.11 14.52 1.74
C ASP A 350 -10.02 13.61 0.90
N ALA A 351 -11.28 14.01 0.78
CA ALA A 351 -12.32 13.25 0.10
C ALA A 351 -12.07 13.08 -1.41
N ARG A 352 -11.10 13.82 -1.99
CA ARG A 352 -10.71 13.69 -3.41
C ARG A 352 -9.84 12.47 -3.68
N VAL A 353 -9.12 11.97 -2.66
CA VAL A 353 -8.07 10.95 -2.83
C VAL A 353 -8.63 9.63 -3.36
N ALA A 354 -9.53 8.98 -2.62
CA ALA A 354 -10.02 7.66 -3.00
C ALA A 354 -10.72 7.64 -4.38
N PRO A 355 -11.57 8.62 -4.73
CA PRO A 355 -12.14 8.72 -6.08
C PRO A 355 -11.10 8.84 -7.19
N GLN A 356 -10.09 9.70 -7.03
CA GLN A 356 -9.06 9.90 -8.03
C GLN A 356 -8.17 8.66 -8.18
N VAL A 357 -7.74 8.07 -7.07
CA VAL A 357 -6.95 6.83 -7.09
C VAL A 357 -7.73 5.71 -7.76
N ALA A 358 -9.02 5.54 -7.44
CA ALA A 358 -9.86 4.51 -8.06
C ALA A 358 -9.98 4.69 -9.58
N ALA A 359 -10.19 5.90 -10.06
CA ALA A 359 -10.27 6.21 -11.48
C ALA A 359 -8.97 5.88 -12.23
N TYR A 360 -7.83 6.33 -11.70
CA TYR A 360 -6.51 6.11 -12.30
C TYR A 360 -6.15 4.61 -12.32
N VAL A 361 -6.42 3.91 -11.23
CA VAL A 361 -6.17 2.47 -11.12
C VAL A 361 -7.07 1.66 -12.06
N ALA A 362 -8.36 2.00 -12.16
CA ALA A 362 -9.27 1.37 -13.11
C ALA A 362 -8.83 1.58 -14.56
N LYS A 363 -8.42 2.81 -14.92
CA LYS A 363 -7.85 3.12 -16.23
C LYS A 363 -6.62 2.27 -16.53
N ALA A 364 -5.66 2.24 -15.64
CA ALA A 364 -4.44 1.45 -15.80
C ALA A 364 -4.73 -0.05 -15.93
N ALA A 365 -5.69 -0.58 -15.17
CA ALA A 365 -6.11 -1.98 -15.27
C ALA A 365 -6.68 -2.32 -16.65
N MET A 366 -7.50 -1.41 -17.23
CA MET A 366 -8.04 -1.57 -18.58
C MET A 366 -6.95 -1.49 -19.65
N GLU A 367 -6.07 -0.50 -19.57
CA GLU A 367 -4.97 -0.28 -20.52
C GLU A 367 -3.96 -1.42 -20.54
N THR A 368 -3.76 -2.07 -19.40
CA THR A 368 -2.83 -3.22 -19.27
C THR A 368 -3.48 -4.59 -19.47
N GLY A 369 -4.79 -4.61 -19.79
CA GLY A 369 -5.50 -5.85 -20.14
C GLY A 369 -5.80 -6.77 -18.96
N VAL A 370 -5.72 -6.27 -17.71
CA VAL A 370 -6.04 -7.07 -16.51
C VAL A 370 -7.48 -6.86 -16.03
N ALA A 371 -8.22 -5.94 -16.63
CA ALA A 371 -9.63 -5.70 -16.39
C ALA A 371 -10.51 -6.67 -17.19
N ARG A 372 -11.52 -7.25 -16.52
CA ARG A 372 -12.56 -8.06 -17.17
C ARG A 372 -13.72 -7.21 -17.70
N ARG A 373 -13.83 -5.97 -17.26
CA ARG A 373 -14.90 -5.04 -17.61
C ARG A 373 -14.29 -3.70 -18.02
N GLN A 374 -14.87 -3.09 -19.06
CA GLN A 374 -14.55 -1.72 -19.46
C GLN A 374 -15.56 -0.76 -18.83
N VAL A 375 -15.06 0.31 -18.23
CA VAL A 375 -15.84 1.35 -17.57
C VAL A 375 -15.27 2.73 -17.89
N ASP A 376 -16.05 3.79 -17.73
CA ASP A 376 -15.51 5.15 -17.74
C ASP A 376 -14.81 5.43 -16.40
N PRO A 377 -13.53 5.81 -16.38
CA PRO A 377 -12.82 6.17 -15.15
C PRO A 377 -13.52 7.31 -14.36
N ASN A 378 -14.22 8.23 -15.04
CA ASN A 378 -14.97 9.29 -14.36
C ASN A 378 -16.19 8.73 -13.62
N GLU A 379 -16.85 7.71 -14.17
CA GLU A 379 -17.94 7.01 -13.47
C GLU A 379 -17.43 6.27 -12.25
N VAL A 380 -16.22 5.69 -12.32
CA VAL A 380 -15.56 5.05 -11.15
C VAL A 380 -15.29 6.08 -10.05
N ALA A 381 -14.77 7.26 -10.41
CA ALA A 381 -14.55 8.34 -9.45
C ALA A 381 -15.85 8.78 -8.78
N GLU A 382 -16.90 9.05 -9.58
CA GLU A 382 -18.17 9.52 -9.05
C GLU A 382 -18.87 8.48 -8.18
N LYS A 383 -18.85 7.22 -8.60
CA LYS A 383 -19.35 6.09 -7.77
C LYS A 383 -18.59 5.98 -6.45
N THR A 384 -17.27 6.11 -6.49
CA THR A 384 -16.43 6.05 -5.26
C THR A 384 -16.82 7.17 -4.31
N LYS A 385 -16.99 8.39 -4.80
CA LYS A 385 -17.45 9.55 -4.03
C LYS A 385 -18.83 9.32 -3.41
N GLN A 386 -19.75 8.70 -4.15
CA GLN A 386 -21.09 8.36 -3.65
C GLN A 386 -21.05 7.29 -2.56
N LEU A 387 -20.17 6.30 -2.67
CA LEU A 387 -20.06 5.20 -1.70
C LEU A 387 -19.24 5.55 -0.46
N ALA A 388 -18.25 6.44 -0.58
CA ALA A 388 -17.43 6.88 0.53
C ALA A 388 -18.28 7.58 1.60
N LEU A 389 -17.92 7.40 2.87
CA LEU A 389 -18.52 8.11 4.00
C LEU A 389 -17.76 9.39 4.35
N ILE A 390 -16.46 9.44 4.01
CA ILE A 390 -15.62 10.61 4.21
C ILE A 390 -16.08 11.73 3.29
N GLY A 391 -16.18 12.96 3.83
CA GLY A 391 -16.64 14.14 3.12
C GLY A 391 -18.18 14.26 3.01
N LYS A 392 -18.92 13.42 3.73
CA LYS A 392 -20.37 13.59 3.93
C LYS A 392 -20.60 14.09 5.35
N GLU A 393 -21.33 15.19 5.50
CA GLU A 393 -21.83 15.73 6.77
C GLU A 393 -22.98 14.88 7.31
#